data_0ebd01bdc1d067229dc8eb4f2f496c8f
#
_entry.id   0ebd01bdc1d067229dc8eb4f2f496c8f
#
_cell.length_a   1.000
_cell.length_b   1.000
_cell.length_c   1.000
_cell.angle_alpha   90.00
_cell.angle_beta   90.00
_cell.angle_gamma   90.00
#
_symmetry.space_group_name_H-M   'P 1'
#
loop_
_entity.id
_entity.type
_entity.pdbx_description
1 polymer ?
#
loop_
_entity_poly.entity_id
_entity_poly.type
_entity_poly.pdbx_seq_one_letter_code
_entity_poly.pdbx_strand_id
1 'polypeptide(L)'
;RDAACDWSSDVCSSDLMPRWGKVGKQKVEDAGTLYPERMRTVDEEIRDVALSFIDKAKKDDKPFFLWLNPTRMHVTTHLSPKYEGMRNADNDWTIQEAGMAQLDDIVGDVLKKLKDMGLDDNTIVVFTTDNGAENFTWPDGGQTPFAGGKGTALEGGFRVPAILRWPGKVPAGKVENGIMSGMDWFPTFVAAAGNPNIVEELLKGKQVGSQSYKVHLDGYNQTDMIMGKGPSTRHEVFYFTEGTLSAVRIDDFKYRFTDQPDGWIGSTVKLDMPVLTNLRLDPFERTGFTKGAQGSYQYMNWFLYEFWRFQFVQKEVAKVAATAIEFPPMQKGASFNLDAVKEQIQHAMLSQSGK
;
A
#
# COMPACT_ATOMS: atom_id res chain seq x y z
N ARG A 1 4.76 -24.91 -13.92
CA ARG A 1 4.77 -23.83 -14.94
C ARG A 1 3.57 -22.97 -14.63
N ASP A 2 3.71 -22.33 -13.57
CA ASP A 2 2.65 -21.71 -12.79
C ASP A 2 2.65 -20.24 -13.19
N ALA A 3 1.98 -20.00 -14.32
CA ALA A 3 1.76 -18.66 -14.87
C ALA A 3 0.54 -18.00 -14.23
N ALA A 4 0.23 -18.35 -12.97
CA ALA A 4 -0.91 -17.80 -12.25
C ALA A 4 -0.50 -16.91 -11.08
N CYS A 5 0.74 -16.45 -11.03
CA CYS A 5 1.14 -15.43 -10.08
C CYS A 5 1.07 -14.08 -10.79
N ASP A 6 0.02 -13.34 -10.50
CA ASP A 6 -0.10 -11.94 -10.89
C ASP A 6 0.87 -11.08 -10.06
N TRP A 7 1.59 -10.21 -10.74
CA TRP A 7 2.67 -9.39 -10.20
C TRP A 7 2.24 -8.34 -9.15
N SER A 8 0.94 -8.21 -8.91
CA SER A 8 0.43 -7.11 -8.08
C SER A 8 -0.11 -7.50 -6.70
N SER A 9 -0.39 -8.78 -6.43
CA SER A 9 -1.08 -9.12 -5.18
C SER A 9 -0.98 -10.57 -4.72
N ASP A 10 -0.17 -11.42 -5.35
CA ASP A 10 -0.28 -12.84 -5.08
C ASP A 10 0.54 -13.31 -3.89
N VAL A 11 -0.14 -13.35 -2.79
CA VAL A 11 0.15 -14.35 -1.77
C VAL A 11 -0.32 -15.70 -2.32
N CYS A 12 0.51 -16.37 -3.10
CA CYS A 12 0.30 -17.78 -3.40
C CYS A 12 0.23 -18.54 -2.08
N SER A 13 -0.74 -19.41 -1.90
CA SER A 13 -0.90 -20.22 -0.67
C SER A 13 0.34 -21.06 -0.32
N SER A 14 1.24 -21.25 -1.26
CA SER A 14 2.55 -21.89 -1.11
C SER A 14 3.60 -21.00 -0.47
N ASP A 15 3.43 -19.66 -0.46
CA ASP A 15 4.43 -18.72 0.04
C ASP A 15 4.30 -18.46 1.54
N LEU A 16 3.19 -18.87 2.14
CA LEU A 16 2.98 -18.73 3.57
C LEU A 16 3.81 -19.75 4.35
N MET A 17 4.51 -19.26 5.35
CA MET A 17 5.25 -20.12 6.27
C MET A 17 4.28 -21.07 7.00
N PRO A 18 4.53 -22.39 7.00
CA PRO A 18 3.60 -23.39 7.57
C PRO A 18 3.19 -23.14 9.02
N ARG A 19 4.03 -22.48 9.80
CA ARG A 19 3.77 -22.15 11.22
C ARG A 19 2.62 -21.17 11.44
N TRP A 20 2.22 -20.43 10.42
CA TRP A 20 1.15 -19.44 10.51
C TRP A 20 -0.23 -19.95 10.10
N GLY A 21 -0.32 -21.24 9.85
CA GLY A 21 -1.55 -21.89 9.42
C GLY A 21 -1.72 -21.88 7.91
N LYS A 22 -2.83 -22.48 7.49
CA LYS A 22 -3.22 -22.48 6.09
C LYS A 22 -4.08 -21.25 5.85
N VAL A 23 -3.82 -20.52 4.77
CA VAL A 23 -4.80 -19.59 4.21
C VAL A 23 -6.11 -20.36 4.02
N GLY A 24 -7.24 -19.72 4.29
CA GLY A 24 -8.55 -20.35 4.10
C GLY A 24 -8.66 -20.94 2.69
N LYS A 25 -9.55 -21.90 2.50
CA LYS A 25 -9.75 -22.53 1.19
C LYS A 25 -10.13 -21.46 0.16
N GLN A 26 -9.17 -21.12 -0.67
CA GLN A 26 -9.42 -20.31 -1.84
C GLN A 26 -9.97 -21.20 -2.94
N LYS A 27 -10.98 -20.73 -3.64
CA LYS A 27 -11.44 -21.34 -4.90
C LYS A 27 -10.71 -20.62 -6.02
N VAL A 28 -9.68 -21.24 -6.54
CA VAL A 28 -8.94 -20.75 -7.70
C VAL A 28 -9.52 -21.39 -8.95
N GLU A 29 -9.90 -20.57 -9.91
CA GLU A 29 -10.36 -21.01 -11.23
C GLU A 29 -9.41 -20.44 -12.28
N ASP A 30 -8.92 -21.31 -13.17
CA ASP A 30 -8.12 -20.87 -14.31
C ASP A 30 -9.02 -20.10 -15.29
N ALA A 31 -8.80 -18.80 -15.41
CA ALA A 31 -9.51 -17.92 -16.33
C ALA A 31 -8.81 -17.78 -17.71
N GLY A 32 -7.75 -18.55 -17.93
CA GLY A 32 -6.97 -18.54 -19.16
C GLY A 32 -5.83 -17.55 -19.18
N THR A 33 -5.04 -17.59 -20.25
CA THR A 33 -3.79 -16.81 -20.39
C THR A 33 -4.09 -15.31 -20.55
N LEU A 34 -3.33 -14.49 -19.83
CA LEU A 34 -3.31 -13.04 -20.00
C LEU A 34 -2.23 -12.67 -21.03
N TYR A 35 -2.65 -12.37 -22.25
CA TYR A 35 -1.80 -11.92 -23.36
C TYR A 35 -2.16 -10.45 -23.72
N PRO A 36 -1.32 -9.71 -24.48
CA PRO A 36 -1.48 -8.26 -24.68
C PRO A 36 -2.88 -7.82 -25.16
N GLU A 37 -3.50 -8.59 -26.05
CA GLU A 37 -4.85 -8.26 -26.54
C GLU A 37 -5.91 -8.35 -25.43
N ARG A 38 -5.81 -9.36 -24.55
CA ARG A 38 -6.70 -9.51 -23.40
C ARG A 38 -6.42 -8.47 -22.32
N MET A 39 -5.16 -8.06 -22.15
CA MET A 39 -4.82 -6.96 -21.23
C MET A 39 -5.53 -5.65 -21.55
N ARG A 40 -6.01 -5.46 -22.79
CA ARG A 40 -6.79 -4.27 -23.18
C ARG A 40 -8.16 -4.22 -22.52
N THR A 41 -8.73 -5.37 -22.16
CA THR A 41 -10.09 -5.50 -21.61
C THR A 41 -10.17 -6.20 -20.26
N VAL A 42 -9.03 -6.60 -19.69
CA VAL A 42 -9.02 -7.33 -18.40
C VAL A 42 -9.64 -6.54 -17.26
N ASP A 43 -9.52 -5.23 -17.25
CA ASP A 43 -10.12 -4.38 -16.21
C ASP A 43 -11.64 -4.33 -16.30
N GLU A 44 -12.21 -4.40 -17.51
CA GLU A 44 -13.65 -4.56 -17.71
C GLU A 44 -14.11 -5.95 -17.22
N GLU A 45 -13.31 -7.00 -17.44
CA GLU A 45 -13.61 -8.34 -16.90
C GLU A 45 -13.59 -8.31 -15.36
N ILE A 46 -12.59 -7.70 -14.75
CA ILE A 46 -12.48 -7.53 -13.28
C ILE A 46 -13.68 -6.73 -12.73
N ARG A 47 -14.04 -5.62 -13.39
CA ARG A 47 -15.24 -4.83 -13.06
C ARG A 47 -16.51 -5.68 -13.11
N ASP A 48 -16.72 -6.44 -14.17
CA ASP A 48 -17.95 -7.22 -14.37
C ASP A 48 -18.08 -8.32 -13.31
N VAL A 49 -16.98 -8.95 -12.92
CA VAL A 49 -16.95 -9.90 -11.80
C VAL A 49 -17.30 -9.20 -10.48
N ALA A 50 -16.75 -8.01 -10.22
CA ALA A 50 -17.07 -7.23 -9.04
C ALA A 50 -18.55 -6.82 -8.98
N LEU A 51 -19.13 -6.35 -10.08
CA LEU A 51 -20.54 -6.00 -10.16
C LEU A 51 -21.43 -7.23 -9.93
N SER A 52 -21.08 -8.37 -10.52
CA SER A 52 -21.80 -9.64 -10.32
C SER A 52 -21.71 -10.13 -8.86
N PHE A 53 -20.57 -9.91 -8.20
CA PHE A 53 -20.40 -10.21 -6.78
C PHE A 53 -21.35 -9.38 -5.91
N ILE A 54 -21.50 -8.09 -6.20
CA ILE A 54 -22.44 -7.19 -5.49
C ILE A 54 -23.87 -7.66 -5.68
N ASP A 55 -24.27 -8.04 -6.92
CA ASP A 55 -25.59 -8.61 -7.20
C ASP A 55 -25.88 -9.84 -6.36
N LYS A 56 -24.90 -10.75 -6.29
CA LYS A 56 -25.03 -11.98 -5.52
C LYS A 56 -25.15 -11.70 -4.02
N ALA A 57 -24.30 -10.81 -3.49
CA ALA A 57 -24.34 -10.45 -2.08
C ALA A 57 -25.69 -9.84 -1.68
N LYS A 58 -26.24 -8.96 -2.51
CA LYS A 58 -27.57 -8.37 -2.32
C LYS A 58 -28.67 -9.43 -2.37
N LYS A 59 -28.62 -10.32 -3.37
CA LYS A 59 -29.60 -11.41 -3.52
C LYS A 59 -29.60 -12.35 -2.32
N ASP A 60 -28.41 -12.65 -1.80
CA ASP A 60 -28.21 -13.56 -0.66
C ASP A 60 -28.46 -12.86 0.69
N ASP A 61 -28.77 -11.55 0.70
CA ASP A 61 -28.93 -10.69 1.86
C ASP A 61 -27.75 -10.80 2.85
N LYS A 62 -26.53 -10.75 2.29
CA LYS A 62 -25.29 -10.90 3.08
C LYS A 62 -24.47 -9.62 3.04
N PRO A 63 -23.93 -9.19 4.20
CA PRO A 63 -22.87 -8.19 4.21
C PRO A 63 -21.68 -8.66 3.35
N PHE A 64 -20.99 -7.71 2.71
CA PHE A 64 -19.85 -8.03 1.88
C PHE A 64 -18.66 -7.11 2.14
N PHE A 65 -17.48 -7.62 1.84
CA PHE A 65 -16.25 -6.86 1.67
C PHE A 65 -15.76 -7.11 0.24
N LEU A 66 -15.59 -6.06 -0.51
CA LEU A 66 -15.04 -6.10 -1.87
C LEU A 66 -13.75 -5.31 -1.90
N TRP A 67 -12.64 -5.98 -2.23
CA TRP A 67 -11.36 -5.35 -2.55
C TRP A 67 -11.15 -5.46 -4.05
N LEU A 68 -11.36 -4.35 -4.76
CA LEU A 68 -11.32 -4.28 -6.21
C LEU A 68 -10.02 -3.63 -6.67
N ASN A 69 -9.17 -4.39 -7.34
CA ASN A 69 -7.88 -3.95 -7.85
C ASN A 69 -7.84 -4.02 -9.38
N PRO A 70 -8.25 -2.97 -10.10
CA PRO A 70 -7.97 -2.85 -11.52
C PRO A 70 -6.46 -2.77 -11.79
N THR A 71 -6.02 -3.17 -12.99
CA THR A 71 -4.59 -3.08 -13.37
C THR A 71 -4.17 -1.65 -13.73
N ARG A 72 -5.12 -0.76 -13.99
CA ARG A 72 -4.86 0.68 -14.22
C ARG A 72 -4.47 1.32 -12.89
N MET A 73 -3.44 2.09 -12.78
CA MET A 73 -2.51 2.72 -13.75
C MET A 73 -1.11 2.12 -13.60
N HIS A 74 -0.93 0.87 -13.75
CA HIS A 74 0.40 0.26 -13.72
C HIS A 74 1.16 0.53 -15.03
N VAL A 75 2.47 0.49 -14.99
CA VAL A 75 3.35 0.51 -16.17
C VAL A 75 2.94 -0.60 -17.15
N THR A 76 3.17 -0.40 -18.44
CA THR A 76 2.72 -1.29 -19.54
C THR A 76 1.19 -1.38 -19.70
N THR A 77 0.50 -0.25 -19.55
CA THR A 77 -0.94 -0.14 -19.80
C THR A 77 -1.29 -0.41 -21.27
N HIS A 78 -2.27 -1.28 -21.50
CA HIS A 78 -2.83 -1.60 -22.81
C HIS A 78 -4.27 -1.11 -22.87
N LEU A 79 -4.54 -0.07 -23.68
CA LEU A 79 -5.86 0.54 -23.80
C LEU A 79 -6.81 -0.32 -24.64
N SER A 80 -8.07 -0.43 -24.21
CA SER A 80 -9.14 -0.93 -25.09
C SER A 80 -9.47 0.10 -26.18
N PRO A 81 -10.11 -0.31 -27.29
CA PRO A 81 -10.43 0.60 -28.39
C PRO A 81 -11.22 1.84 -27.97
N LYS A 82 -12.09 1.72 -26.96
CA LYS A 82 -12.86 2.84 -26.41
C LYS A 82 -11.92 3.94 -25.90
N TYR A 83 -10.95 3.59 -25.07
CA TYR A 83 -10.08 4.55 -24.40
C TYR A 83 -8.93 4.99 -25.32
N GLU A 84 -8.48 4.12 -26.22
CA GLU A 84 -7.56 4.54 -27.29
C GLU A 84 -8.21 5.64 -28.17
N GLY A 85 -9.50 5.51 -28.49
CA GLY A 85 -10.26 6.49 -29.25
C GLY A 85 -10.50 7.83 -28.52
N MET A 86 -10.24 7.91 -27.20
CA MET A 86 -10.31 9.18 -26.46
C MET A 86 -9.08 10.04 -26.66
N ARG A 87 -7.98 9.47 -27.14
CA ARG A 87 -6.73 10.19 -27.41
C ARG A 87 -6.83 10.87 -28.77
N ASN A 88 -6.61 12.16 -28.81
CA ASN A 88 -6.69 12.95 -30.06
C ASN A 88 -5.81 14.20 -29.97
N ALA A 89 -5.67 14.92 -31.09
CA ALA A 89 -4.82 16.09 -31.18
C ALA A 89 -5.31 17.30 -30.35
N ASP A 90 -6.58 17.31 -29.95
CA ASP A 90 -7.14 18.43 -29.19
C ASP A 90 -6.83 18.32 -27.71
N ASN A 91 -6.75 17.09 -27.17
CA ASN A 91 -6.47 16.86 -25.76
C ASN A 91 -5.04 16.44 -25.47
N ASP A 92 -4.30 16.00 -26.48
CA ASP A 92 -2.91 15.53 -26.37
C ASP A 92 -2.70 14.47 -25.26
N TRP A 93 -3.72 13.64 -25.01
CA TRP A 93 -3.66 12.64 -23.95
C TRP A 93 -2.66 11.55 -24.28
N THR A 94 -1.89 11.18 -23.27
CA THR A 94 -1.01 9.99 -23.30
C THR A 94 -1.82 8.72 -23.01
N ILE A 95 -1.15 7.58 -22.99
CA ILE A 95 -1.76 6.30 -22.60
C ILE A 95 -2.24 6.34 -21.15
N GLN A 96 -1.53 7.07 -20.29
CA GLN A 96 -1.83 7.11 -18.85
C GLN A 96 -3.11 7.93 -18.59
N GLU A 97 -3.31 9.08 -19.25
CA GLU A 97 -4.56 9.84 -19.08
C GLU A 97 -5.77 9.06 -19.59
N ALA A 98 -5.65 8.40 -20.73
CA ALA A 98 -6.74 7.58 -21.27
C ALA A 98 -7.00 6.34 -20.38
N GLY A 99 -5.96 5.74 -19.82
CA GLY A 99 -6.09 4.67 -18.82
C GLY A 99 -6.72 5.15 -17.53
N MET A 100 -6.45 6.39 -17.09
CA MET A 100 -7.10 6.99 -15.93
C MET A 100 -8.60 7.20 -16.19
N ALA A 101 -9.01 7.57 -17.40
CA ALA A 101 -10.43 7.64 -17.76
C ALA A 101 -11.11 6.26 -17.67
N GLN A 102 -10.41 5.17 -18.03
CA GLN A 102 -10.90 3.81 -17.83
C GLN A 102 -11.09 3.46 -16.35
N LEU A 103 -10.13 3.82 -15.51
CA LEU A 103 -10.22 3.62 -14.06
C LEU A 103 -11.40 4.39 -13.46
N ASP A 104 -11.60 5.65 -13.89
CA ASP A 104 -12.71 6.50 -13.44
C ASP A 104 -14.07 5.90 -13.83
N ASP A 105 -14.21 5.39 -15.05
CA ASP A 105 -15.41 4.69 -15.50
C ASP A 105 -15.71 3.45 -14.63
N ILE A 106 -14.69 2.66 -14.27
CA ILE A 106 -14.86 1.48 -13.40
C ILE A 106 -15.37 1.90 -12.02
N VAL A 107 -14.81 2.96 -11.44
CA VAL A 107 -15.28 3.51 -10.16
C VAL A 107 -16.73 4.01 -10.30
N GLY A 108 -17.02 4.71 -11.39
CA GLY A 108 -18.37 5.18 -11.72
C GLY A 108 -19.40 4.05 -11.81
N ASP A 109 -19.04 2.95 -12.47
CA ASP A 109 -19.90 1.75 -12.60
C ASP A 109 -20.21 1.12 -11.24
N VAL A 110 -19.21 1.01 -10.34
CA VAL A 110 -19.40 0.51 -8.97
C VAL A 110 -20.32 1.42 -8.16
N LEU A 111 -20.07 2.72 -8.18
CA LEU A 111 -20.89 3.71 -7.45
C LEU A 111 -22.34 3.70 -7.97
N LYS A 112 -22.49 3.65 -9.29
CA LYS A 112 -23.83 3.53 -9.91
C LYS A 112 -24.53 2.25 -9.49
N LYS A 113 -23.84 1.12 -9.50
CA LYS A 113 -24.37 -0.18 -9.07
C LYS A 113 -24.88 -0.13 -7.64
N LEU A 114 -24.09 0.39 -6.70
CA LEU A 114 -24.49 0.54 -5.30
C LEU A 114 -25.75 1.39 -5.17
N LYS A 115 -25.83 2.49 -5.90
CA LYS A 115 -27.00 3.38 -5.90
C LYS A 115 -28.24 2.71 -6.47
N ASP A 116 -28.14 2.09 -7.66
CA ASP A 116 -29.25 1.42 -8.33
C ASP A 116 -29.85 0.28 -7.48
N MET A 117 -29.02 -0.33 -6.63
CA MET A 117 -29.45 -1.39 -5.72
C MET A 117 -29.89 -0.91 -4.33
N GLY A 118 -29.86 0.39 -4.08
CA GLY A 118 -30.17 0.97 -2.77
C GLY A 118 -29.21 0.54 -1.66
N LEU A 119 -27.93 0.33 -1.99
CA LEU A 119 -26.88 -0.07 -1.06
C LEU A 119 -25.95 1.10 -0.69
N ASP A 120 -26.02 2.20 -1.40
CA ASP A 120 -25.06 3.30 -1.32
C ASP A 120 -25.06 4.04 0.04
N ASP A 121 -26.20 4.08 0.74
CA ASP A 121 -26.28 4.68 2.08
C ASP A 121 -25.78 3.76 3.20
N ASN A 122 -25.62 2.46 2.93
CA ASN A 122 -25.12 1.46 3.89
C ASN A 122 -23.82 0.80 3.45
N THR A 123 -23.04 1.48 2.63
CA THR A 123 -21.74 0.98 2.16
C THR A 123 -20.64 2.01 2.39
N ILE A 124 -19.55 1.58 3.02
CA ILE A 124 -18.30 2.35 3.07
C ILE A 124 -17.60 2.13 1.73
N VAL A 125 -17.29 3.21 1.02
CA VAL A 125 -16.51 3.17 -0.21
C VAL A 125 -15.21 3.90 0.02
N VAL A 126 -14.09 3.23 -0.29
CA VAL A 126 -12.75 3.82 -0.23
C VAL A 126 -12.10 3.70 -1.60
N PHE A 127 -11.54 4.79 -2.09
CA PHE A 127 -10.65 4.83 -3.23
C PHE A 127 -9.25 5.24 -2.76
N THR A 128 -8.25 4.43 -3.07
CA THR A 128 -6.84 4.69 -2.75
C THR A 128 -5.96 3.94 -3.75
N THR A 129 -4.65 4.08 -3.64
CA THR A 129 -3.67 3.30 -4.38
C THR A 129 -2.63 2.68 -3.43
N ASP A 130 -1.87 1.73 -3.92
CA ASP A 130 -0.89 0.95 -3.15
C ASP A 130 0.42 1.70 -2.91
N ASN A 131 0.86 2.55 -3.85
CA ASN A 131 2.12 3.28 -3.78
C ASN A 131 2.03 4.64 -4.48
N GLY A 132 3.07 5.44 -4.34
CA GLY A 132 3.20 6.71 -5.02
C GLY A 132 3.50 6.59 -6.52
N ALA A 133 3.63 7.72 -7.19
CA ALA A 133 3.76 7.79 -8.64
C ALA A 133 4.97 7.03 -9.18
N GLU A 134 4.80 6.40 -10.34
CA GLU A 134 5.87 5.73 -11.10
C GLU A 134 6.61 6.73 -11.99
N ASN A 135 7.49 7.56 -11.39
CA ASN A 135 8.20 8.63 -12.08
C ASN A 135 9.04 8.18 -13.29
N PHE A 136 9.43 6.91 -13.31
CA PHE A 136 10.24 6.36 -14.39
C PHE A 136 9.46 6.11 -15.70
N THR A 137 8.14 6.28 -15.69
CA THR A 137 7.32 6.22 -16.91
C THR A 137 7.32 7.52 -17.71
N TRP A 138 8.04 8.55 -17.22
CA TRP A 138 8.16 9.82 -17.94
C TRP A 138 8.49 9.61 -19.44
N PRO A 139 7.87 10.35 -20.36
CA PRO A 139 7.00 11.53 -20.15
C PRO A 139 5.54 11.21 -19.87
N ASP A 140 5.13 9.95 -19.86
CA ASP A 140 3.75 9.50 -19.86
C ASP A 140 3.12 9.51 -18.46
N GLY A 141 3.85 9.17 -17.41
CA GLY A 141 3.33 9.04 -16.06
C GLY A 141 3.16 10.37 -15.31
N GLY A 142 2.24 10.37 -14.36
CA GLY A 142 2.01 11.50 -13.46
C GLY A 142 3.20 11.75 -12.54
N GLN A 143 3.35 13.02 -12.15
CA GLN A 143 4.35 13.48 -11.20
C GLN A 143 3.68 14.08 -9.97
N THR A 144 4.34 14.00 -8.84
CA THR A 144 3.91 14.69 -7.61
C THR A 144 4.98 15.65 -7.14
N PRO A 145 4.65 16.66 -6.31
CA PRO A 145 5.66 17.57 -5.75
C PRO A 145 6.54 16.90 -4.69
N PHE A 146 6.16 15.73 -4.19
CA PHE A 146 6.90 14.98 -3.19
C PHE A 146 8.16 14.35 -3.79
N ALA A 147 9.24 14.30 -3.02
CA ALA A 147 10.48 13.68 -3.45
C ALA A 147 10.32 12.16 -3.64
N GLY A 148 11.05 11.62 -4.61
CA GLY A 148 11.01 10.20 -4.94
C GLY A 148 9.73 9.78 -5.67
N GLY A 149 9.53 8.49 -5.74
CA GLY A 149 8.38 7.85 -6.36
C GLY A 149 8.30 6.41 -5.92
N LYS A 150 7.47 5.60 -6.57
CA LYS A 150 7.31 4.16 -6.32
C LYS A 150 8.65 3.48 -6.05
N GLY A 151 8.69 2.62 -5.02
CA GLY A 151 9.88 1.86 -4.64
C GLY A 151 10.92 2.62 -3.83
N THR A 152 10.70 3.89 -3.48
CA THR A 152 11.59 4.67 -2.62
C THR A 152 10.98 4.93 -1.24
N ALA A 153 11.80 5.09 -0.21
CA ALA A 153 11.37 5.45 1.14
C ALA A 153 11.10 6.95 1.33
N LEU A 154 10.98 7.70 0.25
CA LEU A 154 10.62 9.12 0.25
C LEU A 154 9.10 9.30 0.23
N GLU A 155 8.62 10.50 0.58
CA GLU A 155 7.19 10.79 0.64
C GLU A 155 6.48 10.53 -0.71
N GLY A 156 7.15 10.79 -1.84
CA GLY A 156 6.61 10.51 -3.17
C GLY A 156 6.41 9.01 -3.48
N GLY A 157 7.07 8.12 -2.73
CA GLY A 157 6.88 6.68 -2.85
C GLY A 157 5.77 6.13 -1.95
N PHE A 158 5.47 6.81 -0.84
CA PHE A 158 4.55 6.33 0.20
C PHE A 158 3.25 7.14 0.32
N ARG A 159 3.27 8.45 -0.01
CA ARG A 159 2.05 9.25 -0.01
C ARG A 159 1.15 8.89 -1.17
N VAL A 160 -0.09 8.59 -0.84
CA VAL A 160 -1.12 8.21 -1.80
C VAL A 160 -2.40 9.01 -1.55
N PRO A 161 -3.20 9.29 -2.60
CA PRO A 161 -4.53 9.81 -2.41
C PRO A 161 -5.41 8.79 -1.68
N ALA A 162 -6.30 9.27 -0.81
CA ALA A 162 -7.32 8.45 -0.19
C ALA A 162 -8.62 9.26 -0.11
N ILE A 163 -9.69 8.69 -0.66
CA ILE A 163 -11.04 9.28 -0.66
C ILE A 163 -11.97 8.28 0.01
N LEU A 164 -12.74 8.72 0.98
CA LEU A 164 -13.68 7.86 1.69
C LEU A 164 -15.08 8.47 1.65
N ARG A 165 -16.06 7.62 1.37
CA ARG A 165 -17.47 7.91 1.46
C ARG A 165 -18.12 6.97 2.48
N TRP A 166 -18.73 7.53 3.50
CA TRP A 166 -19.50 6.80 4.52
C TRP A 166 -20.72 7.64 4.93
N PRO A 167 -21.84 7.52 4.21
CA PRO A 167 -23.02 8.35 4.42
C PRO A 167 -23.55 8.29 5.85
N GLY A 168 -23.94 9.43 6.39
CA GLY A 168 -24.45 9.53 7.76
C GLY A 168 -23.40 9.38 8.88
N LYS A 169 -22.14 9.08 8.55
CA LYS A 169 -21.05 8.89 9.52
C LYS A 169 -19.90 9.87 9.30
N VAL A 170 -19.53 10.11 8.05
CA VAL A 170 -18.41 10.98 7.69
C VAL A 170 -18.97 12.26 7.06
N PRO A 171 -18.59 13.45 7.54
CA PRO A 171 -19.03 14.72 6.96
C PRO A 171 -18.55 14.85 5.50
N ALA A 172 -19.43 15.28 4.60
CA ALA A 172 -19.07 15.56 3.23
C ALA A 172 -18.08 16.74 3.12
N GLY A 173 -17.15 16.65 2.19
CA GLY A 173 -16.15 17.70 1.92
C GLY A 173 -15.10 17.89 3.00
N LYS A 174 -15.03 17.02 4.00
CA LYS A 174 -13.99 17.08 5.05
C LYS A 174 -12.65 16.68 4.47
N VAL A 175 -11.61 17.45 4.77
CA VAL A 175 -10.22 17.10 4.56
C VAL A 175 -9.62 16.70 5.90
N GLU A 176 -9.03 15.51 5.98
CA GLU A 176 -8.35 15.00 7.16
C GLU A 176 -6.85 14.93 6.92
N ASN A 177 -6.06 15.52 7.81
CA ASN A 177 -4.60 15.59 7.70
C ASN A 177 -3.89 14.75 8.77
N GLY A 178 -4.62 14.00 9.58
CA GLY A 178 -4.04 13.04 10.52
C GLY A 178 -3.29 11.93 9.78
N ILE A 179 -2.25 11.39 10.41
CA ILE A 179 -1.49 10.28 9.82
C ILE A 179 -2.40 9.05 9.73
N MET A 180 -2.46 8.45 8.55
CA MET A 180 -3.13 7.18 8.31
C MET A 180 -2.27 6.33 7.39
N SER A 181 -2.17 5.04 7.70
CA SER A 181 -1.47 4.05 6.87
C SER A 181 -2.49 3.12 6.18
N GLY A 182 -2.10 2.51 5.06
CA GLY A 182 -2.88 1.44 4.43
C GLY A 182 -3.19 0.28 5.38
N MET A 183 -2.32 0.03 6.36
CA MET A 183 -2.52 -0.99 7.40
C MET A 183 -3.70 -0.69 8.34
N ASP A 184 -4.12 0.57 8.45
CA ASP A 184 -5.20 1.00 9.35
C ASP A 184 -6.59 0.66 8.81
N TRP A 185 -6.72 0.37 7.51
CA TRP A 185 -8.02 0.05 6.91
C TRP A 185 -8.65 -1.20 7.52
N PHE A 186 -7.86 -2.27 7.74
CA PHE A 186 -8.40 -3.53 8.27
C PHE A 186 -9.01 -3.35 9.67
N PRO A 187 -8.29 -2.88 10.70
CA PRO A 187 -8.90 -2.68 12.03
C PRO A 187 -10.02 -1.64 12.01
N THR A 188 -9.95 -0.62 11.15
CA THR A 188 -11.00 0.39 11.01
C THR A 188 -12.28 -0.21 10.42
N PHE A 189 -12.19 -1.04 9.38
CA PHE A 189 -13.37 -1.70 8.80
C PHE A 189 -13.98 -2.72 9.75
N VAL A 190 -13.15 -3.47 10.47
CA VAL A 190 -13.63 -4.44 11.47
C VAL A 190 -14.30 -3.72 12.64
N ALA A 191 -13.79 -2.56 13.07
CA ALA A 191 -14.45 -1.72 14.06
C ALA A 191 -15.80 -1.17 13.56
N ALA A 192 -15.85 -0.70 12.30
CA ALA A 192 -17.09 -0.27 11.66
C ALA A 192 -18.13 -1.41 11.56
N ALA A 193 -17.68 -2.66 11.40
CA ALA A 193 -18.50 -3.86 11.42
C ALA A 193 -18.88 -4.34 12.85
N GLY A 194 -18.52 -3.59 13.90
CA GLY A 194 -18.95 -3.84 15.27
C GLY A 194 -17.91 -4.48 16.19
N ASN A 195 -16.67 -4.70 15.74
CA ASN A 195 -15.60 -5.21 16.62
C ASN A 195 -14.39 -4.25 16.67
N PRO A 196 -14.39 -3.26 17.56
CA PRO A 196 -13.29 -2.32 17.70
C PRO A 196 -12.02 -2.92 18.36
N ASN A 197 -12.12 -4.11 18.94
CA ASN A 197 -11.05 -4.73 19.75
C ASN A 197 -10.28 -5.80 18.98
N ILE A 198 -10.41 -5.85 17.66
CA ILE A 198 -9.83 -6.92 16.83
C ILE A 198 -8.31 -7.04 16.99
N VAL A 199 -7.60 -5.92 17.17
CA VAL A 199 -6.14 -5.89 17.31
C VAL A 199 -5.71 -6.66 18.56
N GLU A 200 -6.31 -6.34 19.70
CA GLU A 200 -6.00 -7.01 20.99
C GLU A 200 -6.46 -8.47 21.00
N GLU A 201 -7.59 -8.77 20.38
CA GLU A 201 -8.12 -10.11 20.29
C GLU A 201 -7.21 -11.02 19.46
N LEU A 202 -6.73 -10.54 18.32
CA LEU A 202 -5.80 -11.29 17.46
C LEU A 202 -4.44 -11.46 18.11
N LEU A 203 -3.95 -10.45 18.83
CA LEU A 203 -2.69 -10.53 19.56
C LEU A 203 -2.72 -11.63 20.63
N LYS A 204 -3.85 -11.78 21.33
CA LYS A 204 -4.06 -12.82 22.35
C LYS A 204 -4.39 -14.21 21.78
N GLY A 205 -4.88 -14.24 20.56
CA GLY A 205 -5.39 -15.43 19.89
C GLY A 205 -6.92 -15.41 19.81
N LYS A 206 -7.45 -15.24 18.59
CA LYS A 206 -8.88 -15.18 18.30
C LYS A 206 -9.35 -16.40 17.55
N GLN A 207 -10.40 -17.03 18.05
CA GLN A 207 -11.08 -18.11 17.32
C GLN A 207 -12.00 -17.49 16.26
N VAL A 208 -11.82 -17.92 15.00
CA VAL A 208 -12.69 -17.54 13.89
C VAL A 208 -13.09 -18.83 13.16
N GLY A 209 -14.36 -19.20 13.26
CA GLY A 209 -14.82 -20.50 12.79
C GLY A 209 -14.09 -21.66 13.50
N SER A 210 -13.49 -22.55 12.72
CA SER A 210 -12.73 -23.71 13.23
C SER A 210 -11.24 -23.42 13.45
N GLN A 211 -10.76 -22.20 13.19
CA GLN A 211 -9.34 -21.83 13.26
C GLN A 211 -9.09 -20.78 14.33
N SER A 212 -7.94 -20.87 14.99
CA SER A 212 -7.44 -19.85 15.92
C SER A 212 -6.31 -19.06 15.24
N TYR A 213 -6.42 -17.75 15.32
CA TYR A 213 -5.44 -16.81 14.75
C TYR A 213 -4.77 -16.03 15.87
N LYS A 214 -3.46 -16.16 16.02
CA LYS A 214 -2.64 -15.34 16.89
C LYS A 214 -1.68 -14.55 16.00
N VAL A 215 -1.98 -13.27 15.78
CA VAL A 215 -1.23 -12.39 14.89
C VAL A 215 -1.10 -11.00 15.49
N HIS A 216 -0.01 -10.32 15.17
CA HIS A 216 0.19 -8.90 15.43
C HIS A 216 -0.30 -8.11 14.23
N LEU A 217 -1.15 -7.13 14.46
CA LEU A 217 -1.56 -6.16 13.44
C LEU A 217 -0.84 -4.84 13.69
N ASP A 218 -0.17 -4.32 12.67
CA ASP A 218 0.51 -3.02 12.72
C ASP A 218 -0.45 -1.84 12.43
N GLY A 219 -1.72 -2.13 12.18
CA GLY A 219 -2.76 -1.16 11.91
C GLY A 219 -3.48 -0.68 13.17
N TYR A 220 -3.95 0.56 13.12
CA TYR A 220 -4.76 1.21 14.18
C TYR A 220 -6.20 1.42 13.72
N ASN A 221 -7.14 1.37 14.65
CA ASN A 221 -8.51 1.78 14.38
C ASN A 221 -8.60 3.31 14.28
N GLN A 222 -8.90 3.82 13.09
CA GLN A 222 -9.00 5.26 12.80
C GLN A 222 -10.45 5.76 12.68
N THR A 223 -11.41 4.99 13.19
CA THR A 223 -12.84 5.32 13.06
C THR A 223 -13.17 6.72 13.60
N ASP A 224 -12.64 7.09 14.76
CA ASP A 224 -12.92 8.40 15.37
C ASP A 224 -12.31 9.56 14.57
N MET A 225 -11.08 9.39 14.04
CA MET A 225 -10.47 10.38 13.16
C MET A 225 -11.30 10.56 11.88
N ILE A 226 -11.67 9.49 11.22
CA ILE A 226 -12.46 9.50 9.98
C ILE A 226 -13.82 10.18 10.20
N MET A 227 -14.48 9.87 11.31
CA MET A 227 -15.76 10.48 11.68
C MET A 227 -15.63 11.94 12.19
N GLY A 228 -14.43 12.44 12.40
CA GLY A 228 -14.20 13.79 12.94
C GLY A 228 -14.44 13.92 14.43
N LYS A 229 -14.35 12.82 15.18
CA LYS A 229 -14.56 12.77 16.63
C LYS A 229 -13.28 12.87 17.44
N GLY A 230 -12.12 12.71 16.80
CA GLY A 230 -10.83 12.76 17.47
C GLY A 230 -9.67 12.88 16.47
N PRO A 231 -8.44 13.01 16.95
CA PRO A 231 -7.23 12.97 16.12
C PRO A 231 -6.92 11.55 15.64
N SER A 232 -5.94 11.43 14.76
CA SER A 232 -5.35 10.13 14.45
C SER A 232 -4.77 9.46 15.69
N THR A 233 -4.95 8.16 15.78
CA THR A 233 -4.31 7.33 16.81
C THR A 233 -2.93 6.85 16.40
N ARG A 234 -2.51 7.13 15.15
CA ARG A 234 -1.20 6.78 14.63
C ARG A 234 -0.23 7.96 14.76
N HIS A 235 0.93 7.70 15.34
CA HIS A 235 2.02 8.66 15.49
C HIS A 235 3.25 8.28 14.69
N GLU A 236 3.37 7.00 14.27
CA GLU A 236 4.55 6.49 13.56
C GLU A 236 4.21 5.82 12.24
N VAL A 237 5.13 5.93 11.28
CA VAL A 237 5.12 5.17 10.01
C VAL A 237 6.51 4.60 9.80
N PHE A 238 6.57 3.30 9.51
CA PHE A 238 7.80 2.60 9.16
C PHE A 238 7.86 2.41 7.65
N TYR A 239 8.90 2.93 7.03
CA TYR A 239 9.09 2.88 5.58
C TYR A 239 10.06 1.74 5.27
N PHE A 240 9.52 0.68 4.69
CA PHE A 240 10.33 -0.44 4.22
C PHE A 240 10.53 -0.32 2.72
N THR A 241 11.79 -0.54 2.28
CA THR A 241 12.13 -0.72 0.89
C THR A 241 12.56 -2.17 0.75
N GLU A 242 11.77 -2.97 0.06
CA GLU A 242 11.88 -4.43 0.12
C GLU A 242 11.84 -4.90 1.60
N GLY A 243 12.80 -5.68 2.04
CA GLY A 243 12.91 -6.13 3.43
C GLY A 243 13.70 -5.19 4.37
N THR A 244 14.13 -4.03 3.89
CA THR A 244 14.98 -3.11 4.65
C THR A 244 14.18 -1.98 5.25
N LEU A 245 14.31 -1.74 6.57
CA LEU A 245 13.79 -0.54 7.19
C LEU A 245 14.60 0.68 6.73
N SER A 246 14.02 1.47 5.85
CA SER A 246 14.69 2.58 5.18
C SER A 246 14.44 3.94 5.82
N ALA A 247 13.30 4.12 6.45
CA ALA A 247 12.98 5.32 7.22
C ALA A 247 11.94 5.05 8.31
N VAL A 248 11.88 5.95 9.29
CA VAL A 248 10.82 6.01 10.30
C VAL A 248 10.31 7.45 10.38
N ARG A 249 9.00 7.62 10.38
CA ARG A 249 8.35 8.88 10.70
C ARG A 249 7.75 8.79 12.10
N ILE A 250 7.93 9.82 12.91
CA ILE A 250 7.26 10.04 14.19
C ILE A 250 6.65 11.43 14.14
N ASP A 251 5.33 11.52 14.14
CA ASP A 251 4.59 12.77 13.96
C ASP A 251 5.07 13.56 12.73
N ASP A 252 5.64 14.75 12.94
CA ASP A 252 6.14 15.62 11.87
C ASP A 252 7.58 15.28 11.43
N PHE A 253 8.29 14.39 12.13
CA PHE A 253 9.70 14.13 11.88
C PHE A 253 9.94 12.78 11.24
N LYS A 254 10.68 12.79 10.13
CA LYS A 254 11.11 11.61 9.41
C LYS A 254 12.61 11.42 9.49
N TYR A 255 13.01 10.20 9.82
CA TYR A 255 14.39 9.74 9.99
C TYR A 255 14.69 8.74 8.88
N ARG A 256 15.52 9.09 7.92
CA ARG A 256 15.84 8.25 6.77
C ARG A 256 17.25 7.69 6.91
N PHE A 257 17.37 6.36 6.81
CA PHE A 257 18.59 5.58 7.02
C PHE A 257 19.24 5.12 5.72
N THR A 258 18.46 5.05 4.64
CA THR A 258 18.93 4.70 3.30
C THR A 258 18.52 5.75 2.29
N ASP A 259 19.21 5.77 1.16
CA ASP A 259 18.81 6.56 -0.01
C ASP A 259 18.77 5.71 -1.26
N GLN A 260 18.03 6.16 -2.27
CA GLN A 260 17.92 5.56 -3.59
C GLN A 260 18.06 6.67 -4.63
N PRO A 261 19.30 7.14 -4.91
CA PRO A 261 19.54 8.30 -5.79
C PRO A 261 18.94 8.13 -7.19
N ASP A 262 18.96 6.88 -7.68
CA ASP A 262 18.47 6.52 -9.02
C ASP A 262 17.05 5.94 -9.01
N GLY A 263 16.30 6.15 -7.92
CA GLY A 263 14.94 5.68 -7.77
C GLY A 263 14.82 4.16 -7.52
N TRP A 264 13.65 3.61 -7.82
CA TRP A 264 13.30 2.21 -7.51
C TRP A 264 14.24 1.18 -8.10
N ILE A 265 14.61 1.37 -9.38
CA ILE A 265 15.50 0.43 -10.08
C ILE A 265 16.99 0.62 -9.76
N GLY A 266 17.32 1.69 -9.01
CA GLY A 266 18.69 1.99 -8.60
C GLY A 266 19.11 1.26 -7.32
N SER A 267 20.37 1.41 -6.98
CA SER A 267 20.94 0.81 -5.77
C SER A 267 20.44 1.52 -4.51
N THR A 268 20.09 0.75 -3.49
CA THR A 268 19.87 1.28 -2.14
C THR A 268 21.21 1.55 -1.47
N VAL A 269 21.43 2.78 -1.04
CA VAL A 269 22.63 3.22 -0.36
C VAL A 269 22.34 3.42 1.12
N LYS A 270 23.11 2.78 2.00
CA LYS A 270 23.06 3.03 3.44
C LYS A 270 23.72 4.37 3.75
N LEU A 271 23.05 5.18 4.54
CA LEU A 271 23.59 6.48 4.98
C LEU A 271 24.41 6.30 6.26
N ASP A 272 25.63 6.86 6.28
CA ASP A 272 26.45 6.89 7.49
C ASP A 272 25.82 7.80 8.57
N MET A 273 25.23 8.90 8.13
CA MET A 273 24.45 9.81 8.97
C MET A 273 23.00 9.82 8.47
N PRO A 274 22.03 9.42 9.31
CA PRO A 274 20.62 9.50 8.93
C PRO A 274 20.20 10.93 8.60
N VAL A 275 19.33 11.07 7.60
CA VAL A 275 18.73 12.36 7.26
C VAL A 275 17.47 12.55 8.12
N LEU A 276 17.41 13.69 8.82
CA LEU A 276 16.23 14.14 9.55
C LEU A 276 15.47 15.16 8.71
N THR A 277 14.17 14.97 8.56
CA THR A 277 13.30 15.91 7.86
C THR A 277 12.11 16.26 8.76
N ASN A 278 11.80 17.54 8.91
CA ASN A 278 10.53 17.97 9.45
C ASN A 278 9.54 18.13 8.28
N LEU A 279 8.63 17.17 8.13
CA LEU A 279 7.68 17.12 7.00
C LEU A 279 6.65 18.25 7.01
N ARG A 280 6.49 18.96 8.12
CA ARG A 280 5.63 20.14 8.16
C ARG A 280 6.32 21.37 7.57
N LEU A 281 7.65 21.50 7.78
CA LEU A 281 8.45 22.59 7.24
C LEU A 281 8.96 22.29 5.83
N ASP A 282 9.23 21.02 5.54
CA ASP A 282 9.70 20.53 4.25
C ASP A 282 8.89 19.28 3.80
N PRO A 283 7.63 19.46 3.42
CA PRO A 283 6.77 18.34 3.03
C PRO A 283 7.23 17.61 1.78
N PHE A 284 8.13 18.22 1.01
CA PHE A 284 8.66 17.68 -0.25
C PHE A 284 10.06 17.06 -0.10
N GLU A 285 10.59 16.97 1.12
CA GLU A 285 11.91 16.40 1.43
C GLU A 285 13.04 16.98 0.56
N ARG A 286 13.06 18.30 0.39
CA ARG A 286 14.05 19.01 -0.44
C ARG A 286 15.34 19.34 0.30
N THR A 287 15.34 19.24 1.62
CA THR A 287 16.49 19.49 2.48
C THR A 287 17.24 18.21 2.83
N GLY A 288 18.47 18.33 3.30
CA GLY A 288 19.30 17.20 3.74
C GLY A 288 20.74 17.31 3.23
N PHE A 289 21.61 16.42 3.73
CA PHE A 289 23.04 16.40 3.38
C PHE A 289 23.30 16.05 1.91
N THR A 290 22.43 15.28 1.30
CA THR A 290 22.61 14.72 -0.05
C THR A 290 22.07 15.61 -1.17
N LYS A 291 21.44 16.72 -0.83
CA LYS A 291 20.76 17.61 -1.79
C LYS A 291 21.60 18.80 -2.27
N GLY A 292 22.93 18.69 -2.21
CA GLY A 292 23.86 19.72 -2.70
C GLY A 292 23.82 21.02 -1.91
N ALA A 293 24.15 22.14 -2.56
CA ALA A 293 24.31 23.43 -1.89
C ALA A 293 23.04 24.01 -1.23
N GLN A 294 21.88 23.49 -1.54
CA GLN A 294 20.61 24.01 -1.00
C GLN A 294 20.34 23.63 0.46
N GLY A 295 21.08 22.67 1.00
CA GLY A 295 20.82 22.16 2.34
C GLY A 295 21.93 22.35 3.34
N SER A 296 23.13 22.74 2.91
CA SER A 296 24.32 22.36 3.65
C SER A 296 24.53 23.06 4.98
N TYR A 297 24.49 24.40 5.05
CA TYR A 297 24.88 25.07 6.31
C TYR A 297 23.73 25.21 7.31
N GLN A 298 22.62 25.75 6.88
CA GLN A 298 21.47 25.95 7.77
C GLN A 298 20.83 24.62 8.18
N TYR A 299 20.80 23.66 7.27
CA TYR A 299 20.35 22.32 7.61
C TYR A 299 21.23 21.66 8.66
N MET A 300 22.56 21.73 8.52
CA MET A 300 23.49 21.16 9.50
C MET A 300 23.28 21.77 10.88
N ASN A 301 23.15 23.11 10.96
CA ASN A 301 22.93 23.80 12.22
C ASN A 301 21.59 23.35 12.87
N TRP A 302 20.51 23.33 12.10
CA TRP A 302 19.22 22.84 12.57
C TRP A 302 19.29 21.36 13.00
N PHE A 303 19.92 20.50 12.21
CA PHE A 303 20.09 19.07 12.50
C PHE A 303 20.81 18.85 13.84
N LEU A 304 21.83 19.60 14.13
CA LEU A 304 22.57 19.48 15.40
C LEU A 304 21.70 19.85 16.62
N TYR A 305 20.84 20.86 16.49
CA TYR A 305 19.88 21.21 17.54
C TYR A 305 18.80 20.14 17.74
N GLU A 306 18.43 19.41 16.71
CA GLU A 306 17.39 18.37 16.75
C GLU A 306 17.97 16.95 16.97
N PHE A 307 19.28 16.80 17.06
CA PHE A 307 19.97 15.50 17.13
C PHE A 307 19.51 14.62 18.31
N TRP A 308 19.09 15.20 19.41
CA TRP A 308 18.54 14.51 20.58
C TRP A 308 17.31 13.63 20.24
N ARG A 309 16.59 13.92 19.16
CA ARG A 309 15.43 13.15 18.71
C ARG A 309 15.78 11.72 18.31
N PHE A 310 17.01 11.45 17.92
CA PHE A 310 17.44 10.11 17.53
C PHE A 310 17.34 9.09 18.67
N GLN A 311 17.36 9.52 19.92
CA GLN A 311 17.14 8.64 21.06
C GLN A 311 15.70 8.10 21.10
N PHE A 312 14.72 8.87 20.64
CA PHE A 312 13.34 8.44 20.61
C PHE A 312 13.07 7.50 19.46
N VAL A 313 13.63 7.75 18.29
CA VAL A 313 13.46 6.87 17.13
C VAL A 313 14.03 5.47 17.40
N GLN A 314 15.13 5.37 18.14
CA GLN A 314 15.69 4.08 18.52
C GLN A 314 14.70 3.23 19.33
N LYS A 315 13.90 3.85 20.21
CA LYS A 315 12.87 3.14 20.99
C LYS A 315 11.77 2.62 20.09
N GLU A 316 11.31 3.42 19.13
CA GLU A 316 10.26 2.98 18.19
C GLU A 316 10.76 1.86 17.27
N VAL A 317 11.98 1.96 16.74
CA VAL A 317 12.61 0.88 15.97
C VAL A 317 12.76 -0.40 16.79
N ALA A 318 13.12 -0.28 18.06
CA ALA A 318 13.24 -1.44 18.96
C ALA A 318 11.89 -2.13 19.20
N LYS A 319 10.78 -1.38 19.30
CA LYS A 319 9.43 -1.96 19.39
C LYS A 319 9.10 -2.80 18.15
N VAL A 320 9.31 -2.25 16.95
CA VAL A 320 9.06 -2.96 15.70
C VAL A 320 9.95 -4.20 15.58
N ALA A 321 11.23 -4.08 15.93
CA ALA A 321 12.14 -5.23 15.93
C ALA A 321 11.66 -6.32 16.90
N ALA A 322 11.16 -5.96 18.07
CA ALA A 322 10.61 -6.92 19.04
C ALA A 322 9.35 -7.62 18.47
N THR A 323 8.46 -6.89 17.82
CA THR A 323 7.28 -7.51 17.17
C THR A 323 7.68 -8.47 16.05
N ALA A 324 8.69 -8.11 15.24
CA ALA A 324 9.19 -8.97 14.19
C ALA A 324 9.86 -10.26 14.68
N ILE A 325 10.39 -10.25 15.91
CA ILE A 325 10.92 -11.48 16.57
C ILE A 325 9.77 -12.38 17.06
N GLU A 326 8.78 -11.81 17.74
CA GLU A 326 7.64 -12.56 18.26
C GLU A 326 6.68 -13.02 17.14
N PHE A 327 6.44 -12.15 16.16
CA PHE A 327 5.56 -12.37 15.01
C PHE A 327 6.34 -12.13 13.70
N PRO A 328 7.26 -13.03 13.34
CA PRO A 328 8.05 -12.82 12.13
C PRO A 328 7.17 -12.83 10.88
N PRO A 329 7.61 -12.17 9.80
CA PRO A 329 6.85 -12.06 8.56
C PRO A 329 6.31 -13.41 8.09
N MET A 330 5.06 -13.45 7.71
CA MET A 330 4.39 -14.65 7.21
C MET A 330 4.85 -15.02 5.79
N GLN A 331 5.36 -14.04 5.07
CA GLN A 331 5.78 -14.15 3.69
C GLN A 331 7.15 -13.47 3.52
N LYS A 332 8.00 -14.02 2.65
CA LYS A 332 9.20 -13.31 2.21
C LYS A 332 8.78 -12.16 1.30
N GLY A 333 9.41 -11.00 1.47
CA GLY A 333 9.22 -9.88 0.55
C GLY A 333 9.58 -10.31 -0.87
N ALA A 334 8.74 -9.94 -1.86
CA ALA A 334 9.12 -10.08 -3.25
C ALA A 334 10.33 -9.17 -3.49
N SER A 335 11.41 -9.72 -4.03
CA SER A 335 12.61 -8.96 -4.35
C SER A 335 13.09 -9.33 -5.74
N PHE A 336 13.42 -8.32 -6.54
CA PHE A 336 14.06 -8.49 -7.84
C PHE A 336 15.57 -8.71 -7.71
N ASN A 337 16.13 -8.61 -6.52
CA ASN A 337 17.55 -8.86 -6.31
C ASN A 337 17.84 -10.37 -6.18
N LEU A 338 19.08 -10.75 -6.43
CA LEU A 338 19.52 -12.14 -6.35
C LEU A 338 19.77 -12.64 -4.92
N ASP A 339 19.53 -11.84 -3.90
CA ASP A 339 19.83 -12.22 -2.51
C ASP A 339 18.89 -13.33 -2.03
N ALA A 340 17.63 -13.31 -2.41
CA ALA A 340 16.71 -14.42 -2.15
C ALA A 340 17.16 -15.71 -2.82
N VAL A 341 17.71 -15.64 -4.03
CA VAL A 341 18.28 -16.79 -4.75
C VAL A 341 19.54 -17.28 -4.06
N LYS A 342 20.43 -16.38 -3.63
CA LYS A 342 21.63 -16.73 -2.85
C LYS A 342 21.29 -17.41 -1.54
N GLU A 343 20.31 -16.89 -0.79
CA GLU A 343 19.83 -17.53 0.45
C GLU A 343 19.28 -18.94 0.21
N GLN A 344 18.50 -19.11 -0.86
CA GLN A 344 17.97 -20.43 -1.23
C GLN A 344 19.10 -21.40 -1.57
N ILE A 345 20.11 -20.96 -2.32
CA ILE A 345 21.29 -21.78 -2.64
C ILE A 345 22.07 -22.14 -1.36
N GLN A 346 22.31 -21.17 -0.47
CA GLN A 346 22.98 -21.39 0.80
C GLN A 346 22.22 -22.39 1.70
N HIS A 347 20.91 -22.26 1.81
CA HIS A 347 20.05 -23.20 2.53
C HIS A 347 20.08 -24.61 1.93
N ALA A 348 20.05 -24.71 0.60
CA ALA A 348 20.16 -26.00 -0.08
C ALA A 348 21.53 -26.65 0.14
N MET A 349 22.62 -25.89 0.11
CA MET A 349 23.97 -26.38 0.40
C MET A 349 24.13 -26.87 1.85
N LEU A 350 23.60 -26.09 2.82
CA LEU A 350 23.64 -26.48 4.24
C LEU A 350 22.80 -27.74 4.53
N SER A 351 21.69 -27.93 3.85
CA SER A 351 20.86 -29.12 3.99
C SER A 351 21.48 -30.39 3.39
N GLN A 352 22.43 -30.24 2.46
CA GLN A 352 23.17 -31.36 1.88
C GLN A 352 24.45 -31.71 2.65
N SER A 353 25.02 -30.76 3.40
CA SER A 353 26.23 -30.98 4.22
C SER A 353 25.94 -31.59 5.59
N GLY A 354 24.68 -31.79 5.96
CA GLY A 354 24.25 -32.42 7.21
C GLY A 354 23.82 -33.90 7.08
N LYS A 355 24.23 -34.57 5.96
CA LYS A 355 24.02 -36.02 5.78
C LYS A 355 25.33 -36.76 5.86
#